data_a901ffbcd9eb6f617c7265d0389cab2f
#
_entry.id   a901ffbcd9eb6f617c7265d0389cab2f
#
_cell.length_a   1.000
_cell.length_b   1.000
_cell.length_c   1.000
_cell.angle_alpha   90.00
_cell.angle_beta   90.00
_cell.angle_gamma   90.00
#
_symmetry.space_group_name_H-M   'P 1'
#
loop_
_entity.id
_entity.type
_entity.pdbx_description
1 polymer ?
#
loop_
_entity_poly.entity_id
_entity_poly.type
_entity_poly.pdbx_seq_one_letter_code
_entity_poly.pdbx_strand_id
1 'polypeptide(L)'
;DVANDNLQYIYSWELYVQSSFLDGLLIADSENGTTTDLTLINNSQITNQYTKEERIFRHILETANGAAYDELLTSLTYEVMGNTAILGSSHLNQIWAISSTGKSIRFNCEDYSINGTWEDEKIFLYCPTDFQVKSYIRSSQLFIAYTNNGLYSFLNVAGNKFSMPNSVFNGFEINNNVYAANSSFSIGDNHLVWLDKPKGAFYSLNGTSYNTCTPYISNPDFDPNDMGSQTAIAATSSQDGSLATFLLKDDNSGNYAIYTLSQYKAEEGHYEDPDNWEGWIVTSPEQPAAAKNKYIIPTTGKTLLDKAVSIFFGHTNNVLYVVTDAAIYSFTYGMGNEVSVSTTSQFTPSNGEKITKAKLYQQGQYTNQINVMTGNPPTIAPNAWNNKALIIVTQSAEFNGKVSIVPMKQAGAGTLDISKALIYDGFGKILDVTTTGY
;
A
#
# COMPACT_ATOMS: atom_id res chain seq x y z
N ASP A 1 -61.05 -19.89 22.58
CA ASP A 1 -60.82 -19.02 21.41
C ASP A 1 -61.49 -17.68 21.68
N VAL A 2 -60.75 -16.76 22.19
CA VAL A 2 -61.14 -15.35 22.19
C VAL A 2 -60.40 -14.70 21.03
N ALA A 3 -61.00 -14.67 19.87
CA ALA A 3 -60.62 -13.82 18.78
C ALA A 3 -60.92 -12.39 19.22
N ASN A 4 -59.90 -11.67 19.61
CA ASN A 4 -60.01 -10.26 19.90
C ASN A 4 -59.61 -9.53 18.63
N ASP A 5 -60.57 -9.16 17.81
CA ASP A 5 -60.39 -8.51 16.51
C ASP A 5 -59.63 -7.15 16.54
N ASN A 6 -59.26 -6.70 17.75
CA ASN A 6 -58.55 -5.45 17.97
C ASN A 6 -57.09 -5.61 18.41
N LEU A 7 -56.56 -6.82 18.44
CA LEU A 7 -55.15 -7.07 18.78
C LEU A 7 -54.31 -7.11 17.47
N GLN A 8 -53.71 -5.98 17.13
CA GLN A 8 -52.70 -5.92 16.11
C GLN A 8 -51.31 -6.08 16.76
N TYR A 9 -50.61 -7.16 16.40
CA TYR A 9 -49.21 -7.29 16.72
C TYR A 9 -48.41 -6.73 15.53
N ILE A 10 -47.72 -5.62 15.76
CA ILE A 10 -46.77 -5.04 14.78
C ILE A 10 -45.40 -5.60 15.12
N TYR A 11 -44.88 -6.45 14.26
CA TYR A 11 -43.48 -6.86 14.30
C TYR A 11 -42.70 -5.93 13.39
N SER A 12 -41.76 -5.16 13.93
CA SER A 12 -40.77 -4.46 13.15
C SER A 12 -39.54 -5.35 13.01
N TRP A 13 -39.11 -5.57 11.79
CA TRP A 13 -37.86 -6.24 11.45
C TRP A 13 -36.89 -5.19 10.96
N GLU A 14 -35.73 -5.14 11.57
CA GLU A 14 -34.60 -4.40 10.98
C GLU A 14 -33.88 -5.35 10.03
N LEU A 15 -33.96 -5.07 8.75
CA LEU A 15 -33.21 -5.79 7.74
C LEU A 15 -31.90 -5.05 7.48
N TYR A 16 -30.80 -5.56 7.99
CA TYR A 16 -29.47 -5.08 7.62
C TYR A 16 -29.06 -5.74 6.30
N VAL A 17 -29.13 -4.99 5.21
CA VAL A 17 -28.58 -5.41 3.92
C VAL A 17 -27.11 -5.02 3.92
N GLN A 18 -26.21 -5.97 4.18
CA GLN A 18 -24.79 -5.78 4.04
C GLN A 18 -24.39 -6.12 2.60
N SER A 19 -23.69 -5.20 1.93
CA SER A 19 -23.13 -5.48 0.62
C SER A 19 -22.12 -6.63 0.69
N SER A 20 -22.21 -7.57 -0.24
CA SER A 20 -21.24 -8.67 -0.35
C SER A 20 -19.91 -8.22 -0.98
N PHE A 21 -19.83 -6.97 -1.41
CA PHE A 21 -18.68 -6.43 -2.12
C PHE A 21 -17.64 -5.72 -1.25
N LEU A 22 -17.85 -5.64 0.08
CA LEU A 22 -16.98 -4.80 0.91
C LEU A 22 -15.56 -5.35 1.08
N ASP A 23 -15.41 -6.65 1.29
CA ASP A 23 -14.15 -7.25 1.71
C ASP A 23 -13.72 -8.41 0.80
N GLY A 24 -12.47 -8.44 0.40
CA GLY A 24 -11.93 -9.56 -0.36
C GLY A 24 -10.66 -9.25 -1.15
N LEU A 25 -10.33 -10.16 -2.04
CA LEU A 25 -9.29 -9.98 -3.04
C LEU A 25 -9.91 -9.41 -4.31
N LEU A 26 -9.50 -8.22 -4.70
CA LEU A 26 -9.96 -7.53 -5.90
C LEU A 26 -8.90 -7.65 -7.00
N ILE A 27 -9.32 -8.12 -8.15
CA ILE A 27 -8.47 -8.38 -9.33
C ILE A 27 -8.98 -7.51 -10.48
N ALA A 28 -8.08 -6.74 -11.08
CA ALA A 28 -8.32 -6.08 -12.37
C ALA A 28 -7.73 -6.93 -13.47
N ASP A 29 -8.55 -7.33 -14.41
CA ASP A 29 -8.10 -8.09 -15.57
C ASP A 29 -8.74 -7.59 -16.88
N SER A 30 -8.13 -7.96 -17.99
CA SER A 30 -8.57 -7.62 -19.32
C SER A 30 -8.67 -8.87 -20.18
N GLU A 31 -9.83 -9.13 -20.75
CA GLU A 31 -10.04 -10.25 -21.65
C GLU A 31 -9.65 -9.93 -23.11
N ASN A 32 -9.50 -8.66 -23.45
CA ASN A 32 -9.29 -8.21 -24.84
C ASN A 32 -8.05 -7.30 -25.02
N GLY A 33 -7.35 -6.95 -23.94
CA GLY A 33 -6.17 -6.09 -23.98
C GLY A 33 -6.46 -4.58 -24.11
N THR A 34 -7.73 -4.16 -24.07
CA THR A 34 -8.14 -2.76 -24.23
C THR A 34 -9.03 -2.24 -23.11
N THR A 35 -9.90 -3.09 -22.58
CA THR A 35 -10.81 -2.76 -21.48
C THR A 35 -10.43 -3.50 -20.20
N THR A 36 -10.92 -3.03 -19.07
CA THR A 36 -10.72 -3.67 -17.77
C THR A 36 -12.06 -3.98 -17.13
N ASP A 37 -12.16 -5.18 -16.55
CA ASP A 37 -13.20 -5.47 -15.59
C ASP A 37 -12.57 -5.86 -14.23
N LEU A 38 -13.41 -5.95 -13.20
CA LEU A 38 -13.03 -6.32 -11.86
C LEU A 38 -13.66 -7.65 -11.46
N THR A 39 -12.87 -8.44 -10.73
CA THR A 39 -13.33 -9.64 -10.05
C THR A 39 -13.05 -9.53 -8.57
N LEU A 40 -14.05 -9.77 -7.71
CA LEU A 40 -13.89 -9.82 -6.26
C LEU A 40 -14.03 -11.25 -5.76
N ILE A 41 -13.09 -11.69 -4.94
CA ILE A 41 -13.09 -13.00 -4.31
C ILE A 41 -13.25 -12.85 -2.80
N ASN A 42 -14.31 -13.46 -2.25
CA ASN A 42 -14.53 -13.59 -0.82
C ASN A 42 -14.23 -15.03 -0.39
N ASN A 43 -13.35 -15.18 0.59
CA ASN A 43 -12.99 -16.47 1.15
C ASN A 43 -12.65 -16.31 2.63
N SER A 44 -13.04 -17.26 3.48
CA SER A 44 -12.85 -17.18 4.94
C SER A 44 -11.39 -17.06 5.39
N GLN A 45 -10.41 -17.38 4.55
CA GLN A 45 -8.99 -17.27 4.86
C GLN A 45 -8.41 -15.90 4.51
N ILE A 46 -9.03 -15.17 3.58
CA ILE A 46 -8.53 -13.90 3.05
C ILE A 46 -9.51 -12.74 3.24
N THR A 47 -10.74 -13.01 3.61
CA THR A 47 -11.74 -11.99 3.91
C THR A 47 -12.00 -11.97 5.40
N ASN A 48 -11.78 -10.81 6.02
CA ASN A 48 -11.93 -10.69 7.46
C ASN A 48 -13.38 -10.93 7.90
N GLN A 49 -13.58 -11.68 8.98
CA GLN A 49 -14.90 -12.06 9.54
C GLN A 49 -15.86 -12.76 8.54
N TYR A 50 -15.36 -13.21 7.41
CA TYR A 50 -16.15 -13.93 6.42
C TYR A 50 -16.29 -15.41 6.82
N THR A 51 -17.51 -15.87 7.04
CA THR A 51 -17.81 -17.24 7.49
C THR A 51 -18.65 -18.03 6.50
N LYS A 52 -18.96 -17.43 5.34
CA LYS A 52 -19.78 -18.04 4.30
C LYS A 52 -18.92 -18.85 3.34
N GLU A 53 -19.58 -19.57 2.43
CA GLU A 53 -18.92 -20.24 1.32
C GLU A 53 -18.18 -19.24 0.42
N GLU A 54 -17.08 -19.69 -0.18
CA GLU A 54 -16.32 -18.89 -1.14
C GLU A 54 -17.22 -18.35 -2.24
N ARG A 55 -17.03 -17.08 -2.58
CA ARG A 55 -17.75 -16.41 -3.66
C ARG A 55 -16.77 -15.68 -4.58
N ILE A 56 -17.04 -15.79 -5.87
CA ILE A 56 -16.29 -15.09 -6.92
C ILE A 56 -17.30 -14.28 -7.74
N PHE A 57 -17.19 -12.97 -7.63
CA PHE A 57 -17.99 -12.03 -8.40
C PHE A 57 -17.18 -11.54 -9.57
N ARG A 58 -17.58 -11.89 -10.78
CA ARG A 58 -16.91 -11.49 -12.03
C ARG A 58 -17.68 -10.39 -12.73
N HIS A 59 -17.02 -9.66 -13.63
CA HIS A 59 -17.60 -8.59 -14.46
C HIS A 59 -18.32 -7.53 -13.61
N ILE A 60 -17.67 -7.10 -12.53
CA ILE A 60 -18.26 -6.18 -11.57
C ILE A 60 -18.48 -4.81 -12.17
N LEU A 61 -17.51 -4.28 -12.94
CA LEU A 61 -17.65 -2.96 -13.58
C LEU A 61 -18.74 -2.97 -14.65
N GLU A 62 -18.78 -4.00 -15.49
CA GLU A 62 -19.85 -4.17 -16.46
C GLU A 62 -21.23 -4.23 -15.78
N THR A 63 -21.34 -4.98 -14.70
CA THR A 63 -22.59 -5.10 -13.93
C THR A 63 -22.99 -3.78 -13.28
N ALA A 64 -22.03 -3.06 -12.68
CA ALA A 64 -22.32 -1.84 -11.93
C ALA A 64 -22.52 -0.61 -12.82
N ASN A 65 -21.83 -0.52 -13.97
CA ASN A 65 -21.78 0.68 -14.79
C ASN A 65 -22.33 0.47 -16.22
N GLY A 66 -22.78 -0.75 -16.55
CA GLY A 66 -23.32 -1.11 -17.85
C GLY A 66 -22.28 -1.48 -18.91
N ALA A 67 -20.99 -1.35 -18.62
CA ALA A 67 -19.87 -1.76 -19.47
C ALA A 67 -18.60 -1.94 -18.63
N ALA A 68 -17.66 -2.77 -19.12
CA ALA A 68 -16.29 -2.76 -18.65
C ALA A 68 -15.64 -1.39 -18.85
N TYR A 69 -14.62 -1.06 -18.04
CA TYR A 69 -13.93 0.21 -18.14
C TYR A 69 -13.07 0.28 -19.43
N ASP A 70 -13.18 1.38 -20.17
CA ASP A 70 -12.65 1.56 -21.53
C ASP A 70 -11.14 1.88 -21.59
N GLU A 71 -10.38 1.54 -20.53
CA GLU A 71 -8.91 1.61 -20.48
C GLU A 71 -8.37 0.48 -19.61
N LEU A 72 -7.05 0.21 -19.71
CA LEU A 72 -6.39 -0.76 -18.84
C LEU A 72 -6.08 -0.12 -17.48
N LEU A 73 -6.67 -0.64 -16.40
CA LEU A 73 -6.41 -0.22 -15.03
C LEU A 73 -5.19 -0.96 -14.49
N THR A 74 -4.04 -0.32 -14.48
CA THR A 74 -2.74 -0.92 -14.15
C THR A 74 -2.37 -0.85 -12.66
N SER A 75 -3.13 -0.09 -11.87
CA SER A 75 -2.95 0.02 -10.44
C SER A 75 -4.29 0.17 -9.72
N LEU A 76 -4.47 -0.58 -8.65
CA LEU A 76 -5.60 -0.51 -7.75
C LEU A 76 -5.12 -0.19 -6.33
N THR A 77 -5.76 0.76 -5.67
CA THR A 77 -5.52 1.11 -4.28
C THR A 77 -6.85 1.19 -3.54
N TYR A 78 -7.01 0.37 -2.52
CA TYR A 78 -8.15 0.47 -1.61
C TYR A 78 -7.88 1.52 -0.55
N GLU A 79 -8.83 2.39 -0.31
CA GLU A 79 -8.72 3.45 0.68
C GLU A 79 -10.01 3.61 1.47
N VAL A 80 -9.88 3.61 2.78
CA VAL A 80 -10.95 4.02 3.68
C VAL A 80 -10.78 5.50 3.95
N MET A 81 -11.69 6.25 3.40
CA MET A 81 -11.77 7.68 3.68
C MET A 81 -12.25 7.85 5.12
N GLY A 82 -11.30 8.17 6.00
CA GLY A 82 -11.54 8.24 7.43
C GLY A 82 -12.70 9.14 7.80
N ASN A 83 -13.44 8.71 8.81
CA ASN A 83 -14.45 9.51 9.47
C ASN A 83 -13.76 10.76 10.07
N THR A 84 -13.86 11.87 9.41
CA THR A 84 -13.73 13.13 10.14
C THR A 84 -15.02 13.27 10.93
N ALA A 85 -15.01 12.78 12.17
CA ALA A 85 -16.10 12.92 13.13
C ALA A 85 -16.60 14.38 13.27
N ILE A 86 -15.80 15.31 12.78
CA ILE A 86 -16.07 16.75 12.72
C ILE A 86 -17.14 17.12 11.68
N LEU A 87 -17.39 16.28 10.66
CA LEU A 87 -18.29 16.64 9.56
C LEU A 87 -19.45 15.66 9.33
N GLY A 88 -19.63 14.65 10.17
CA GLY A 88 -20.79 13.75 10.08
C GLY A 88 -20.85 12.91 8.77
N SER A 89 -19.74 12.76 8.06
CA SER A 89 -19.70 11.99 6.84
C SER A 89 -19.52 10.49 7.17
N SER A 90 -20.38 9.66 6.60
CA SER A 90 -20.22 8.21 6.60
C SER A 90 -18.87 7.79 6.02
N HIS A 91 -18.31 6.69 6.52
CA HIS A 91 -17.12 6.06 5.96
C HIS A 91 -17.36 5.75 4.48
N LEU A 92 -16.55 6.33 3.61
CA LEU A 92 -16.58 6.04 2.17
C LEU A 92 -15.37 5.16 1.86
N ASN A 93 -15.61 3.86 1.77
CA ASN A 93 -14.62 2.93 1.26
C ASN A 93 -14.57 3.06 -0.26
N GLN A 94 -13.38 3.28 -0.79
CA GLN A 94 -13.20 3.56 -2.21
C GLN A 94 -12.02 2.78 -2.80
N ILE A 95 -12.16 2.41 -4.07
CA ILE A 95 -11.07 1.93 -4.90
C ILE A 95 -10.59 3.10 -5.76
N TRP A 96 -9.33 3.40 -5.67
CA TRP A 96 -8.62 4.34 -6.52
C TRP A 96 -7.83 3.57 -7.55
N ALA A 97 -8.12 3.78 -8.81
CA ALA A 97 -7.44 3.11 -9.90
C ALA A 97 -6.66 4.11 -10.75
N ILE A 98 -5.60 3.62 -11.37
CA ILE A 98 -4.79 4.37 -12.32
C ILE A 98 -4.80 3.60 -13.63
N SER A 99 -5.16 4.28 -14.72
CA SER A 99 -5.13 3.68 -16.05
C SER A 99 -3.70 3.64 -16.62
N SER A 100 -3.53 2.88 -17.69
CA SER A 100 -2.27 2.80 -18.43
C SER A 100 -1.81 4.15 -19.01
N THR A 101 -2.71 5.11 -19.14
CA THR A 101 -2.43 6.48 -19.58
C THR A 101 -2.14 7.44 -18.43
N GLY A 102 -2.20 6.95 -17.16
CA GLY A 102 -1.98 7.75 -15.96
C GLY A 102 -3.21 8.53 -15.49
N LYS A 103 -4.38 8.26 -16.05
CA LYS A 103 -5.65 8.83 -15.57
C LYS A 103 -6.09 8.15 -14.28
N SER A 104 -6.72 8.91 -13.42
CA SER A 104 -7.25 8.45 -12.14
C SER A 104 -8.75 8.22 -12.21
N ILE A 105 -9.20 7.11 -11.67
CA ILE A 105 -10.61 6.75 -11.54
C ILE A 105 -10.89 6.32 -10.11
N ARG A 106 -12.08 6.62 -9.62
CA ARG A 106 -12.51 6.29 -8.28
C ARG A 106 -13.83 5.52 -8.34
N PHE A 107 -13.86 4.36 -7.68
CA PHE A 107 -15.04 3.52 -7.54
C PHE A 107 -15.50 3.49 -6.09
N ASN A 108 -16.81 3.46 -5.89
CA ASN A 108 -17.40 3.20 -4.59
C ASN A 108 -17.30 1.69 -4.27
N CYS A 109 -16.82 1.31 -3.09
CA CYS A 109 -16.70 -0.11 -2.72
C CYS A 109 -18.04 -0.80 -2.43
N GLU A 110 -19.12 -0.06 -2.19
CA GLU A 110 -20.41 -0.66 -1.87
C GLU A 110 -21.08 -1.29 -3.09
N ASP A 111 -20.92 -0.68 -4.26
CA ASP A 111 -21.57 -1.07 -5.49
C ASP A 111 -20.70 -1.01 -6.74
N TYR A 112 -19.43 -0.62 -6.61
CA TYR A 112 -18.47 -0.41 -7.69
C TYR A 112 -18.90 0.58 -8.78
N SER A 113 -19.86 1.45 -8.47
CA SER A 113 -20.18 2.56 -9.33
C SER A 113 -19.01 3.55 -9.45
N ILE A 114 -18.84 4.14 -10.62
CA ILE A 114 -17.85 5.19 -10.84
C ILE A 114 -18.26 6.43 -10.05
N ASN A 115 -17.42 6.82 -9.08
CA ASN A 115 -17.66 7.96 -8.18
C ASN A 115 -16.70 9.14 -8.46
N GLY A 116 -16.03 9.11 -9.55
CA GLY A 116 -15.14 10.19 -10.00
C GLY A 116 -14.26 9.70 -11.12
N THR A 117 -14.22 10.48 -12.18
CA THR A 117 -13.29 10.27 -13.29
C THR A 117 -12.33 11.45 -13.40
N TRP A 118 -11.31 11.29 -14.20
CA TRP A 118 -10.35 12.32 -14.50
C TRP A 118 -10.98 13.59 -15.07
N GLU A 119 -11.98 13.43 -15.92
CA GLU A 119 -12.62 14.51 -16.69
C GLU A 119 -13.63 15.33 -15.86
N ASP A 120 -14.17 14.78 -14.78
CA ASP A 120 -15.26 15.42 -14.01
C ASP A 120 -14.78 16.29 -12.84
N GLU A 121 -13.47 16.51 -12.74
CA GLU A 121 -12.85 17.32 -11.70
C GLU A 121 -13.21 16.91 -10.25
N LYS A 122 -13.73 15.70 -10.06
CA LYS A 122 -14.11 15.20 -8.71
C LYS A 122 -12.93 14.66 -7.92
N ILE A 123 -11.81 14.38 -8.59
CA ILE A 123 -10.63 13.76 -7.96
C ILE A 123 -9.61 14.82 -7.56
N PHE A 124 -9.30 15.76 -8.43
CA PHE A 124 -8.32 16.82 -8.20
C PHE A 124 -8.97 18.21 -8.28
N LEU A 125 -8.49 19.13 -7.45
CA LEU A 125 -8.86 20.54 -7.57
C LEU A 125 -8.22 21.22 -8.77
N TYR A 126 -7.10 20.68 -9.22
CA TYR A 126 -6.35 21.20 -10.34
C TYR A 126 -5.62 20.07 -11.07
N CYS A 127 -5.87 19.94 -12.36
CA CYS A 127 -5.17 19.03 -13.26
C CYS A 127 -4.53 19.84 -14.40
N PRO A 128 -3.21 20.02 -14.40
CA PRO A 128 -2.53 20.62 -15.55
C PRO A 128 -2.59 19.72 -16.78
N THR A 129 -2.34 20.28 -17.95
CA THR A 129 -2.17 19.52 -19.19
C THR A 129 -1.05 18.48 -18.99
N ASP A 130 -1.21 17.30 -19.55
CA ASP A 130 -0.27 16.18 -19.45
C ASP A 130 -0.04 15.63 -18.05
N PHE A 131 -0.92 15.95 -17.12
CA PHE A 131 -0.89 15.42 -15.77
C PHE A 131 -1.10 13.90 -15.76
N GLN A 132 -0.27 13.17 -15.01
CA GLN A 132 -0.35 11.72 -14.85
C GLN A 132 -0.17 11.33 -13.39
N VAL A 133 -1.06 10.52 -12.88
CA VAL A 133 -0.89 9.86 -11.59
C VAL A 133 0.03 8.65 -11.78
N LYS A 134 1.02 8.51 -10.93
CA LYS A 134 1.99 7.40 -10.92
C LYS A 134 1.65 6.37 -9.85
N SER A 135 1.26 6.83 -8.68
CA SER A 135 0.85 5.96 -7.57
C SER A 135 0.05 6.75 -6.53
N TYR A 136 -0.69 6.00 -5.71
CA TYR A 136 -1.26 6.50 -4.49
C TYR A 136 -0.46 5.98 -3.30
N ILE A 137 -0.26 6.84 -2.32
CA ILE A 137 0.55 6.56 -1.14
C ILE A 137 -0.28 6.91 0.09
N ARG A 138 -0.36 5.98 1.01
CA ARG A 138 -0.96 6.21 2.31
C ARG A 138 0.11 6.28 3.39
N SER A 139 0.08 7.33 4.21
CA SER A 139 0.64 7.34 5.54
C SER A 139 -0.49 7.37 6.56
N SER A 140 -0.22 7.23 7.85
CA SER A 140 -1.26 7.10 8.88
C SER A 140 -2.36 8.16 8.80
N GLN A 141 -2.05 9.38 8.38
CA GLN A 141 -2.98 10.50 8.29
C GLN A 141 -3.08 11.13 6.90
N LEU A 142 -2.20 10.73 5.98
CA LEU A 142 -2.10 11.34 4.67
C LEU A 142 -2.41 10.35 3.57
N PHE A 143 -3.32 10.69 2.70
CA PHE A 143 -3.48 10.05 1.41
C PHE A 143 -2.96 10.98 0.32
N ILE A 144 -1.99 10.51 -0.44
CA ILE A 144 -1.20 11.33 -1.36
C ILE A 144 -1.23 10.69 -2.75
N ALA A 145 -1.49 11.51 -3.77
CA ALA A 145 -1.25 11.13 -5.14
C ALA A 145 0.16 11.59 -5.54
N TYR A 146 1.01 10.66 -5.90
CA TYR A 146 2.27 10.92 -6.59
C TYR A 146 2.02 11.04 -8.09
N THR A 147 2.49 12.10 -8.69
CA THR A 147 2.21 12.45 -10.09
C THR A 147 3.48 12.89 -10.82
N ASN A 148 3.39 13.05 -12.14
CA ASN A 148 4.49 13.66 -12.90
C ASN A 148 4.71 15.16 -12.60
N ASN A 149 3.83 15.77 -11.81
CA ASN A 149 3.89 17.19 -11.42
C ASN A 149 4.03 17.40 -9.90
N GLY A 150 4.48 16.37 -9.17
CA GLY A 150 4.72 16.43 -7.72
C GLY A 150 3.71 15.65 -6.89
N LEU A 151 3.63 15.97 -5.61
CA LEU A 151 2.75 15.33 -4.62
C LEU A 151 1.51 16.17 -4.36
N TYR A 152 0.37 15.51 -4.40
CA TYR A 152 -0.93 16.10 -4.12
C TYR A 152 -1.52 15.43 -2.89
N SER A 153 -1.80 16.21 -1.86
CA SER A 153 -2.42 15.71 -0.63
C SER A 153 -3.93 15.70 -0.75
N PHE A 154 -4.55 14.66 -0.25
CA PHE A 154 -6.01 14.55 -0.19
C PHE A 154 -6.56 15.40 0.97
N LEU A 155 -7.55 16.21 0.69
CA LEU A 155 -8.20 17.10 1.66
C LEU A 155 -9.69 16.78 1.77
N ASN A 156 -10.10 16.21 2.90
CA ASN A 156 -11.51 15.93 3.19
C ASN A 156 -12.36 17.22 3.19
N VAL A 157 -11.78 18.31 3.66
CA VAL A 157 -12.45 19.63 3.72
C VAL A 157 -12.68 20.27 2.35
N ALA A 158 -11.98 19.81 1.30
CA ALA A 158 -12.11 20.31 -0.05
C ALA A 158 -13.09 19.47 -0.91
N GLY A 159 -14.07 18.83 -0.28
CA GLY A 159 -15.05 17.98 -0.99
C GLY A 159 -14.48 16.63 -1.43
N ASN A 160 -13.57 16.05 -0.65
CA ASN A 160 -12.90 14.78 -0.91
C ASN A 160 -12.10 14.79 -2.23
N LYS A 161 -11.26 15.80 -2.40
CA LYS A 161 -10.37 15.97 -3.57
C LYS A 161 -8.93 16.16 -3.15
N PHE A 162 -8.02 15.83 -4.08
CA PHE A 162 -6.61 16.22 -3.93
C PHE A 162 -6.45 17.74 -4.07
N SER A 163 -5.59 18.29 -3.23
CA SER A 163 -5.27 19.73 -3.21
C SER A 163 -4.47 20.17 -4.46
N MET A 164 -4.05 21.41 -4.46
CA MET A 164 -2.95 21.88 -5.31
C MET A 164 -1.65 21.15 -4.95
N PRO A 165 -0.68 21.05 -5.89
CA PRO A 165 0.60 20.44 -5.59
C PRO A 165 1.30 21.18 -4.44
N ASN A 166 1.93 20.43 -3.56
CA ASN A 166 2.72 20.99 -2.49
C ASN A 166 3.92 21.76 -3.06
N SER A 167 4.05 23.04 -2.76
CA SER A 167 5.12 23.91 -3.29
C SER A 167 6.52 23.44 -2.91
N VAL A 168 6.66 22.71 -1.80
CA VAL A 168 7.93 22.11 -1.33
C VAL A 168 8.45 21.05 -2.27
N PHE A 169 7.55 20.37 -2.97
CA PHE A 169 7.90 19.29 -3.88
C PHE A 169 8.10 19.74 -5.33
N ASN A 170 7.84 21.00 -5.63
CA ASN A 170 8.10 21.58 -6.93
C ASN A 170 9.63 21.55 -7.21
N GLY A 171 10.00 20.87 -8.30
CA GLY A 171 11.39 20.71 -8.71
C GLY A 171 12.12 19.51 -8.10
N PHE A 172 11.43 18.64 -7.37
CA PHE A 172 11.94 17.34 -6.97
C PHE A 172 11.51 16.25 -7.96
N GLU A 173 12.43 15.45 -8.42
CA GLU A 173 12.08 14.21 -9.12
C GLU A 173 11.81 13.13 -8.08
N ILE A 174 10.53 12.82 -7.86
CA ILE A 174 10.14 11.77 -6.96
C ILE A 174 10.06 10.47 -7.74
N ASN A 175 10.91 9.50 -7.37
CA ASN A 175 10.85 8.16 -7.94
C ASN A 175 9.55 7.45 -7.58
N ASN A 176 9.17 6.42 -8.36
CA ASN A 176 7.97 5.62 -8.18
C ASN A 176 7.88 4.90 -6.81
N ASN A 177 8.94 4.94 -6.01
CA ASN A 177 9.04 4.28 -4.71
C ASN A 177 9.08 5.29 -3.57
N VAL A 178 8.20 6.29 -3.62
CA VAL A 178 7.93 7.12 -2.45
C VAL A 178 7.31 6.24 -1.38
N TYR A 179 7.90 6.30 -0.22
CA TYR A 179 7.51 5.47 0.89
C TYR A 179 6.98 6.31 2.05
N ALA A 180 5.86 5.89 2.62
CA ALA A 180 5.32 6.45 3.84
C ALA A 180 5.72 5.60 5.03
N ALA A 181 6.57 6.10 5.90
CA ALA A 181 6.78 5.47 7.19
C ALA A 181 5.56 5.77 8.09
N ASN A 182 4.90 4.73 8.54
CA ASN A 182 3.89 4.85 9.58
C ASN A 182 4.61 4.93 10.93
N SER A 183 4.83 6.14 11.43
CA SER A 183 5.14 6.26 12.84
C SER A 183 3.86 6.04 13.63
N SER A 184 3.92 5.16 14.58
CA SER A 184 2.73 4.48 15.06
C SER A 184 1.90 5.22 16.09
N PHE A 185 2.30 6.34 16.68
CA PHE A 185 1.68 6.67 17.97
C PHE A 185 1.51 8.14 18.33
N SER A 186 2.02 9.11 17.60
CA SER A 186 1.76 10.50 17.91
C SER A 186 1.14 11.28 16.75
N ILE A 187 0.20 12.12 17.10
CA ILE A 187 -0.36 13.12 16.19
C ILE A 187 0.81 14.02 15.76
N GLY A 188 1.27 13.87 14.53
CA GLY A 188 2.38 14.66 14.00
C GLY A 188 3.58 13.88 13.48
N ASP A 189 3.73 12.59 13.78
CA ASP A 189 4.87 11.78 13.34
C ASP A 189 4.63 11.05 12.01
N ASN A 190 3.91 11.67 11.10
CA ASN A 190 3.73 11.14 9.76
C ASN A 190 4.94 11.47 8.91
N HIS A 191 5.69 10.46 8.54
CA HIS A 191 6.84 10.62 7.67
C HIS A 191 6.57 10.02 6.30
N LEU A 192 6.70 10.83 5.28
CA LEU A 192 6.84 10.41 3.90
C LEU A 192 8.31 10.60 3.53
N VAL A 193 8.96 9.52 3.15
CA VAL A 193 10.39 9.51 2.81
C VAL A 193 10.56 9.19 1.34
N TRP A 194 11.42 9.93 0.64
CA TRP A 194 11.76 9.66 -0.75
C TRP A 194 13.21 10.03 -1.06
N LEU A 195 13.74 9.44 -2.12
CA LEU A 195 15.00 9.83 -2.74
C LEU A 195 14.69 10.84 -3.86
N ASP A 196 15.23 12.05 -3.75
CA ASP A 196 15.26 13.00 -4.86
C ASP A 196 16.44 12.63 -5.77
N LYS A 197 16.13 11.98 -6.88
CA LYS A 197 17.14 11.45 -7.78
C LYS A 197 18.04 12.54 -8.39
N PRO A 198 17.53 13.67 -8.92
CA PRO A 198 18.38 14.73 -9.45
C PRO A 198 19.32 15.34 -8.42
N LYS A 199 18.93 15.42 -7.17
CA LYS A 199 19.77 15.97 -6.10
C LYS A 199 20.63 14.91 -5.43
N GLY A 200 20.34 13.63 -5.66
CA GLY A 200 21.01 12.52 -4.99
C GLY A 200 20.86 12.56 -3.47
N ALA A 201 19.70 12.94 -2.94
CA ALA A 201 19.49 13.12 -1.52
C ALA A 201 18.14 12.60 -1.05
N PHE A 202 18.08 12.10 0.18
CA PHE A 202 16.83 11.74 0.83
C PHE A 202 16.13 12.94 1.46
N TYR A 203 14.83 12.96 1.35
CA TYR A 203 13.95 13.93 1.98
C TYR A 203 12.86 13.23 2.74
N SER A 204 12.39 13.86 3.81
CA SER A 204 11.20 13.41 4.53
C SER A 204 10.25 14.57 4.77
N LEU A 205 8.97 14.29 4.62
CA LEU A 205 7.90 15.13 5.11
C LEU A 205 7.65 14.73 6.57
N ASN A 206 7.73 15.68 7.46
CA ASN A 206 7.61 15.47 8.90
C ASN A 206 6.32 16.11 9.44
N GLY A 207 5.56 15.32 10.19
CA GLY A 207 4.37 15.78 10.89
C GLY A 207 3.22 16.25 9.99
N THR A 208 2.40 17.13 10.52
CA THR A 208 1.26 17.75 9.81
C THR A 208 1.67 18.90 8.89
N SER A 209 2.93 19.29 8.93
CA SER A 209 3.45 20.35 8.08
C SER A 209 3.87 19.79 6.74
N TYR A 210 3.01 19.90 5.75
CA TYR A 210 3.24 19.44 4.37
C TYR A 210 4.46 20.06 3.67
N ASN A 211 5.17 20.94 4.36
CA ASN A 211 6.21 21.79 3.76
C ASN A 211 7.58 21.63 4.42
N THR A 212 7.75 20.71 5.36
CA THR A 212 9.00 20.59 6.10
C THR A 212 9.77 19.34 5.69
N CYS A 213 10.89 19.53 5.00
CA CYS A 213 11.88 18.49 4.76
C CYS A 213 12.96 18.57 5.83
N THR A 214 13.19 17.50 6.57
CA THR A 214 14.22 17.44 7.61
C THR A 214 15.46 16.78 7.06
N PRO A 215 16.65 17.41 7.09
CA PRO A 215 17.90 16.78 6.68
C PRO A 215 18.23 15.61 7.61
N TYR A 216 18.86 14.58 7.06
CA TYR A 216 19.31 13.42 7.77
C TYR A 216 20.72 13.63 8.33
N ILE A 217 20.99 13.03 9.50
CA ILE A 217 22.36 12.91 10.02
C ILE A 217 23.04 11.74 9.28
N SER A 218 24.22 11.99 8.73
CA SER A 218 25.08 10.98 8.08
C SER A 218 25.73 10.04 9.09
N ASN A 219 26.20 8.89 8.61
CA ASN A 219 27.06 8.00 9.34
C ASN A 219 28.31 7.62 8.49
N PRO A 220 29.29 6.83 9.01
CA PRO A 220 30.46 6.45 8.24
C PRO A 220 30.17 5.63 6.97
N ASP A 221 29.03 4.95 6.87
CA ASP A 221 28.70 4.06 5.76
C ASP A 221 28.08 4.81 4.57
N PHE A 222 27.32 5.89 4.85
CA PHE A 222 26.72 6.74 3.82
C PHE A 222 26.19 8.07 4.36
N ASP A 223 26.08 9.06 3.47
CA ASP A 223 25.42 10.33 3.73
C ASP A 223 24.07 10.39 2.98
N PRO A 224 22.94 10.38 3.68
CA PRO A 224 21.62 10.49 3.04
C PRO A 224 21.40 11.82 2.29
N ASN A 225 22.21 12.85 2.57
CA ASN A 225 22.12 14.15 1.90
C ASN A 225 22.98 14.22 0.63
N ASP A 226 23.86 13.20 0.41
CA ASP A 226 24.71 13.07 -0.79
C ASP A 226 24.84 11.58 -1.16
N MET A 227 23.80 11.03 -1.76
CA MET A 227 23.74 9.64 -2.22
C MET A 227 24.34 9.45 -3.62
N GLY A 228 24.74 10.53 -4.29
CA GLY A 228 25.18 10.47 -5.68
C GLY A 228 24.07 10.02 -6.64
N SER A 229 24.46 9.35 -7.73
CA SER A 229 23.53 8.88 -8.76
C SER A 229 22.95 7.51 -8.37
N GLN A 230 21.83 7.54 -7.69
CA GLN A 230 21.11 6.33 -7.24
C GLN A 230 19.67 6.34 -7.76
N THR A 231 19.15 5.15 -8.03
CA THR A 231 17.72 4.94 -8.36
C THR A 231 17.07 4.08 -7.29
N ALA A 232 15.96 4.56 -6.71
CA ALA A 232 15.17 3.77 -5.78
C ALA A 232 14.38 2.69 -6.54
N ILE A 233 14.48 1.45 -6.10
CA ILE A 233 13.86 0.27 -6.73
C ILE A 233 12.68 -0.26 -5.92
N ALA A 234 12.82 -0.30 -4.61
CA ALA A 234 11.78 -0.71 -3.68
C ALA A 234 11.98 -0.01 -2.33
N ALA A 235 10.91 0.14 -1.58
CA ALA A 235 10.96 0.71 -0.25
C ALA A 235 9.94 0.07 0.69
N THR A 236 10.21 0.13 1.99
CA THR A 236 9.31 -0.34 3.06
C THR A 236 9.59 0.41 4.35
N SER A 237 8.72 0.23 5.37
CA SER A 237 9.05 0.58 6.76
C SER A 237 9.26 -0.64 7.62
N SER A 238 9.92 -0.43 8.73
CA SER A 238 9.82 -1.38 9.86
C SER A 238 8.38 -1.45 10.38
N GLN A 239 8.05 -2.55 11.04
CA GLN A 239 6.70 -2.77 11.58
C GLN A 239 6.27 -1.68 12.58
N ASP A 240 7.22 -1.13 13.32
CA ASP A 240 7.01 -0.04 14.28
C ASP A 240 7.08 1.36 13.65
N GLY A 241 7.32 1.45 12.33
CA GLY A 241 7.43 2.72 11.61
C GLY A 241 8.70 3.52 11.89
N SER A 242 9.61 3.01 12.72
CA SER A 242 10.82 3.75 13.14
C SER A 242 11.89 3.86 12.06
N LEU A 243 11.89 2.92 11.10
CA LEU A 243 12.87 2.86 10.01
C LEU A 243 12.19 2.91 8.65
N ALA A 244 12.73 3.72 7.76
CA ALA A 244 12.49 3.62 6.32
C ALA A 244 13.65 2.81 5.70
N THR A 245 13.30 1.85 4.84
CA THR A 245 14.24 0.95 4.18
C THR A 245 14.09 1.06 2.67
N PHE A 246 15.20 1.25 1.97
CA PHE A 246 15.23 1.40 0.51
C PHE A 246 16.20 0.42 -0.12
N LEU A 247 15.79 -0.24 -1.19
CA LEU A 247 16.68 -0.86 -2.13
C LEU A 247 17.04 0.17 -3.19
N LEU A 248 18.31 0.52 -3.29
CA LEU A 248 18.83 1.44 -4.32
C LEU A 248 19.72 0.71 -5.30
N LYS A 249 19.69 1.18 -6.55
CA LYS A 249 20.65 0.83 -7.61
C LYS A 249 21.55 2.02 -7.89
N ASP A 250 22.83 1.82 -7.80
CA ASP A 250 23.83 2.79 -8.26
C ASP A 250 23.83 2.83 -9.80
N ASP A 251 23.52 3.98 -10.37
CA ASP A 251 23.36 4.13 -11.82
C ASP A 251 24.69 4.01 -12.59
N ASN A 252 25.82 4.27 -11.92
CA ASN A 252 27.14 4.20 -12.53
C ASN A 252 27.68 2.78 -12.54
N SER A 253 27.64 2.08 -11.41
CA SER A 253 28.18 0.72 -11.26
C SER A 253 27.13 -0.37 -11.55
N GLY A 254 25.85 -0.05 -11.51
CA GLY A 254 24.75 -0.99 -11.60
C GLY A 254 24.65 -1.91 -10.38
N ASN A 255 25.34 -1.63 -9.29
CA ASN A 255 25.28 -2.41 -8.06
C ASN A 255 24.07 -2.00 -7.22
N TYR A 256 23.63 -2.91 -6.35
CA TYR A 256 22.50 -2.69 -5.46
C TYR A 256 22.95 -2.70 -4.01
N ALA A 257 22.30 -1.89 -3.20
CA ALA A 257 22.42 -1.95 -1.75
C ALA A 257 21.09 -1.59 -1.07
N ILE A 258 20.88 -2.12 0.12
CA ILE A 258 19.76 -1.77 0.99
C ILE A 258 20.24 -0.73 1.99
N TYR A 259 19.50 0.38 2.10
CA TYR A 259 19.78 1.47 3.04
C TYR A 259 18.64 1.59 4.03
N THR A 260 18.96 1.77 5.30
CA THR A 260 17.97 2.04 6.34
C THR A 260 18.20 3.40 6.96
N LEU A 261 17.11 4.12 7.21
CA LEU A 261 17.08 5.47 7.74
C LEU A 261 16.13 5.51 8.94
N SER A 262 16.57 6.03 10.08
CA SER A 262 15.63 6.34 11.17
C SER A 262 14.86 7.60 10.81
N GLN A 263 13.60 7.64 11.25
CA GLN A 263 12.77 8.81 11.09
C GLN A 263 12.99 9.78 12.25
N TYR A 264 12.66 11.03 12.03
CA TYR A 264 12.58 12.01 13.11
C TYR A 264 11.53 11.56 14.13
N LYS A 265 11.87 11.67 15.40
CA LYS A 265 10.94 11.46 16.49
C LYS A 265 10.92 12.71 17.35
N ALA A 266 9.75 13.30 17.51
CA ALA A 266 9.58 14.46 18.39
C ALA A 266 9.84 14.08 19.85
N GLU A 267 10.20 15.06 20.66
CA GLU A 267 10.26 14.94 22.10
C GLU A 267 8.90 14.52 22.66
N GLU A 268 8.89 13.52 23.52
CA GLU A 268 7.70 13.06 24.23
C GLU A 268 7.83 13.42 25.73
N GLY A 269 6.73 13.81 26.32
CA GLY A 269 6.67 14.15 27.73
C GLY A 269 5.24 14.31 28.22
N HIS A 270 5.10 14.69 29.47
CA HIS A 270 3.82 15.02 30.07
C HIS A 270 3.96 16.23 30.99
N TYR A 271 2.89 16.92 31.24
CA TYR A 271 2.84 17.98 32.21
C TYR A 271 2.64 17.42 33.63
N GLU A 272 3.37 17.94 34.63
CA GLU A 272 3.11 17.62 36.04
C GLU A 272 1.71 18.09 36.46
N ASP A 273 1.32 19.26 35.98
CA ASP A 273 -0.03 19.80 36.12
C ASP A 273 -0.69 19.93 34.75
N PRO A 274 -1.46 18.91 34.30
CA PRO A 274 -2.14 18.92 33.02
C PRO A 274 -3.21 20.02 32.89
N ASP A 275 -3.81 20.44 34.02
CA ASP A 275 -4.88 21.44 34.02
C ASP A 275 -4.35 22.84 33.75
N ASN A 276 -3.13 23.12 34.17
CA ASN A 276 -2.46 24.42 33.99
C ASN A 276 -1.34 24.40 32.93
N TRP A 277 -1.05 23.21 32.34
CA TRP A 277 0.02 23.00 31.37
C TRP A 277 1.41 23.42 31.89
N GLU A 278 1.66 23.18 33.20
CA GLU A 278 2.91 23.52 33.87
C GLU A 278 3.76 22.26 34.13
N GLY A 279 5.08 22.45 34.24
CA GLY A 279 6.01 21.39 34.62
C GLY A 279 6.19 20.32 33.55
N TRP A 280 6.56 20.69 32.30
CA TRP A 280 6.84 19.70 31.25
C TRP A 280 7.99 18.77 31.65
N ILE A 281 7.69 17.48 31.77
CA ILE A 281 8.67 16.42 32.05
C ILE A 281 8.91 15.63 30.77
N VAL A 282 10.14 15.67 30.28
CA VAL A 282 10.57 14.90 29.09
C VAL A 282 10.72 13.43 29.48
N THR A 283 9.98 12.54 28.82
CA THR A 283 10.09 11.08 28.97
C THR A 283 10.92 10.45 27.87
N SER A 284 10.92 11.04 26.68
CA SER A 284 11.76 10.65 25.56
C SER A 284 12.28 11.90 24.85
N PRO A 285 13.61 12.09 24.72
CA PRO A 285 14.16 13.24 24.04
C PRO A 285 13.91 13.16 22.53
N GLU A 286 13.94 14.31 21.87
CA GLU A 286 13.91 14.41 20.42
C GLU A 286 15.02 13.56 19.79
N GLN A 287 14.66 12.83 18.71
CA GLN A 287 15.60 12.05 17.94
C GLN A 287 15.57 12.52 16.48
N PRO A 288 16.69 13.03 15.96
CA PRO A 288 16.76 13.47 14.58
C PRO A 288 16.75 12.28 13.61
N ALA A 289 16.27 12.52 12.41
CA ALA A 289 16.36 11.56 11.31
C ALA A 289 17.83 11.29 10.96
N ALA A 290 18.20 10.04 10.75
CA ALA A 290 19.60 9.66 10.58
C ALA A 290 19.80 8.42 9.68
N ALA A 291 20.97 8.34 9.04
CA ALA A 291 21.49 7.12 8.44
C ALA A 291 21.66 6.02 9.49
N LYS A 292 21.26 4.79 9.19
CA LYS A 292 21.41 3.64 10.08
C LYS A 292 22.36 2.58 9.53
N ASN A 293 21.92 1.85 8.50
CA ASN A 293 22.73 0.77 7.97
C ASN A 293 22.72 0.77 6.44
N LYS A 294 23.80 0.22 5.87
CA LYS A 294 23.93 -0.09 4.46
C LYS A 294 24.29 -1.56 4.31
N TYR A 295 23.51 -2.30 3.53
CA TYR A 295 23.73 -3.71 3.25
C TYR A 295 23.99 -3.90 1.78
N ILE A 296 25.15 -4.45 1.44
CA ILE A 296 25.58 -4.64 0.04
C ILE A 296 24.92 -5.90 -0.53
N ILE A 297 24.38 -5.80 -1.72
CA ILE A 297 23.86 -6.96 -2.46
C ILE A 297 25.03 -7.63 -3.21
N PRO A 298 25.33 -8.90 -2.96
CA PRO A 298 26.40 -9.62 -3.68
C PRO A 298 26.03 -9.86 -5.15
N THR A 299 27.04 -10.18 -5.99
CA THR A 299 26.87 -10.38 -7.44
C THR A 299 25.77 -11.40 -7.80
N THR A 300 25.62 -12.45 -7.00
CA THR A 300 24.55 -13.45 -7.18
C THR A 300 23.16 -12.83 -7.04
N GLY A 301 22.98 -11.95 -6.06
CA GLY A 301 21.75 -11.21 -5.85
C GLY A 301 21.49 -10.19 -6.95
N LYS A 302 22.54 -9.47 -7.40
CA LYS A 302 22.44 -8.54 -8.52
C LYS A 302 21.89 -9.22 -9.78
N THR A 303 22.39 -10.41 -10.10
CA THR A 303 21.95 -11.17 -11.28
C THR A 303 20.45 -11.49 -11.24
N LEU A 304 19.89 -11.74 -10.06
CA LEU A 304 18.45 -11.98 -9.88
C LEU A 304 17.66 -10.67 -9.96
N LEU A 305 18.16 -9.60 -9.34
CA LEU A 305 17.54 -8.27 -9.37
C LEU A 305 17.46 -7.70 -10.80
N ASP A 306 18.49 -7.89 -11.61
CA ASP A 306 18.51 -7.44 -13.01
C ASP A 306 17.47 -8.17 -13.89
N LYS A 307 16.95 -9.32 -13.46
CA LYS A 307 15.90 -10.11 -14.14
C LYS A 307 14.53 -10.01 -13.49
N ALA A 308 14.40 -9.22 -12.44
CA ALA A 308 13.19 -9.22 -11.64
C ALA A 308 12.02 -8.53 -12.38
N VAL A 309 10.84 -9.12 -12.28
CA VAL A 309 9.55 -8.56 -12.72
C VAL A 309 8.82 -7.88 -11.57
N SER A 310 9.12 -8.26 -10.33
CA SER A 310 8.64 -7.60 -9.11
C SER A 310 9.71 -7.67 -8.03
N ILE A 311 9.84 -6.60 -7.25
CA ILE A 311 10.74 -6.52 -6.10
C ILE A 311 9.99 -5.81 -4.98
N PHE A 312 9.94 -6.41 -3.80
CA PHE A 312 9.28 -5.80 -2.64
C PHE A 312 9.83 -6.38 -1.33
N PHE A 313 9.73 -5.59 -0.29
CA PHE A 313 10.12 -6.01 1.05
C PHE A 313 9.00 -6.76 1.77
N GLY A 314 9.37 -7.68 2.66
CA GLY A 314 8.49 -8.14 3.72
C GLY A 314 8.27 -7.04 4.75
N HIS A 315 7.15 -7.07 5.46
CA HIS A 315 6.81 -6.05 6.46
C HIS A 315 7.19 -6.44 7.89
N THR A 316 7.14 -7.73 8.21
CA THR A 316 7.35 -8.22 9.59
C THR A 316 8.80 -8.58 9.89
N ASN A 317 9.64 -8.76 8.87
CA ASN A 317 11.06 -9.12 9.00
C ASN A 317 11.88 -8.52 7.86
N ASN A 318 13.19 -8.49 8.05
CA ASN A 318 14.18 -7.99 7.12
C ASN A 318 14.36 -8.94 5.92
N VAL A 319 13.35 -9.08 5.11
CA VAL A 319 13.34 -9.91 3.90
C VAL A 319 13.01 -9.05 2.68
N LEU A 320 13.80 -9.21 1.63
CA LEU A 320 13.53 -8.68 0.30
C LEU A 320 13.13 -9.85 -0.62
N TYR A 321 11.95 -9.76 -1.22
CA TYR A 321 11.53 -10.71 -2.24
C TYR A 321 11.94 -10.23 -3.62
N VAL A 322 12.60 -11.11 -4.36
CA VAL A 322 13.02 -10.87 -5.74
C VAL A 322 12.31 -11.88 -6.63
N VAL A 323 11.45 -11.38 -7.49
CA VAL A 323 10.56 -12.17 -8.34
C VAL A 323 11.02 -12.05 -9.78
N THR A 324 11.44 -13.16 -10.36
CA THR A 324 11.67 -13.28 -11.81
C THR A 324 10.43 -13.88 -12.47
N ASP A 325 10.38 -13.93 -13.78
CA ASP A 325 9.30 -14.62 -14.51
C ASP A 325 9.25 -16.13 -14.24
N ALA A 326 10.37 -16.71 -13.78
CA ALA A 326 10.53 -18.15 -13.54
C ALA A 326 10.45 -18.57 -12.07
N ALA A 327 10.71 -17.67 -11.11
CA ALA A 327 10.75 -18.05 -9.70
C ALA A 327 10.75 -16.84 -8.75
N ILE A 328 10.41 -17.11 -7.48
CA ILE A 328 10.52 -16.14 -6.38
C ILE A 328 11.68 -16.55 -5.48
N TYR A 329 12.50 -15.57 -5.12
CA TYR A 329 13.64 -15.70 -4.20
C TYR A 329 13.46 -14.78 -3.00
N SER A 330 14.06 -15.15 -1.87
CA SER A 330 14.08 -14.33 -0.66
C SER A 330 15.52 -14.01 -0.27
N PHE A 331 15.79 -12.73 -0.03
CA PHE A 331 17.05 -12.23 0.48
C PHE A 331 16.84 -11.73 1.90
N THR A 332 17.74 -12.05 2.82
CA THR A 332 17.65 -11.57 4.20
C THR A 332 18.77 -10.59 4.49
N TYR A 333 18.48 -9.54 5.27
CA TYR A 333 19.42 -8.50 5.66
C TYR A 333 19.29 -8.21 7.17
N GLY A 334 20.20 -7.43 7.72
CA GLY A 334 20.20 -7.08 9.16
C GLY A 334 21.25 -7.82 9.98
N MET A 335 22.00 -8.72 9.37
CA MET A 335 23.14 -9.40 10.01
C MET A 335 24.42 -9.10 9.21
N GLY A 336 25.33 -8.33 9.81
CA GLY A 336 26.53 -7.85 9.10
C GLY A 336 26.22 -6.78 8.05
N ASN A 337 27.14 -6.56 7.10
CA ASN A 337 27.05 -5.53 6.08
C ASN A 337 26.67 -6.07 4.70
N GLU A 338 26.40 -7.35 4.57
CA GLU A 338 25.98 -7.98 3.33
C GLU A 338 24.60 -8.61 3.45
N VAL A 339 23.90 -8.63 2.33
CA VAL A 339 22.62 -9.32 2.20
C VAL A 339 22.86 -10.82 1.95
N SER A 340 22.21 -11.67 2.73
CA SER A 340 22.22 -13.11 2.50
C SER A 340 21.24 -13.45 1.38
N VAL A 341 21.75 -13.95 0.26
CA VAL A 341 20.99 -14.31 -0.93
C VAL A 341 20.69 -15.78 -0.97
N SER A 342 19.41 -16.15 -0.90
CA SER A 342 18.98 -17.52 -1.17
C SER A 342 18.92 -17.75 -2.68
N THR A 343 19.65 -18.74 -3.17
CA THR A 343 19.56 -19.22 -4.57
C THR A 343 18.49 -20.30 -4.75
N THR A 344 17.94 -20.79 -3.66
CA THR A 344 16.81 -21.73 -3.68
C THR A 344 15.51 -20.94 -3.86
N SER A 345 14.74 -21.31 -4.88
CA SER A 345 13.44 -20.68 -5.14
C SER A 345 12.44 -21.02 -4.03
N GLN A 346 11.67 -20.03 -3.63
CA GLN A 346 10.55 -20.18 -2.68
C GLN A 346 9.27 -20.61 -3.39
N PHE A 347 9.15 -20.24 -4.65
CA PHE A 347 8.03 -20.57 -5.53
C PHE A 347 8.52 -20.68 -6.97
N THR A 348 8.00 -21.66 -7.70
CA THR A 348 8.20 -21.83 -9.13
C THR A 348 6.82 -22.06 -9.75
N PRO A 349 6.42 -21.34 -10.81
CA PRO A 349 5.13 -21.53 -11.46
C PRO A 349 5.04 -22.90 -12.12
N SER A 350 3.83 -23.32 -12.46
CA SER A 350 3.60 -24.57 -13.21
C SER A 350 4.28 -24.50 -14.58
N ASN A 351 4.54 -25.68 -15.17
CA ASN A 351 5.17 -25.72 -16.48
C ASN A 351 4.37 -24.95 -17.54
N GLY A 352 5.04 -24.09 -18.28
CA GLY A 352 4.43 -23.21 -19.29
C GLY A 352 3.88 -21.89 -18.75
N GLU A 353 3.88 -21.68 -17.42
CA GLU A 353 3.47 -20.42 -16.82
C GLU A 353 4.67 -19.54 -16.51
N LYS A 354 4.44 -18.21 -16.52
CA LYS A 354 5.39 -17.19 -16.08
C LYS A 354 4.77 -16.33 -14.98
N ILE A 355 5.57 -15.95 -14.02
CA ILE A 355 5.16 -14.95 -13.03
C ILE A 355 5.21 -13.58 -13.70
N THR A 356 4.11 -12.84 -13.66
CA THR A 356 4.02 -11.49 -14.24
C THR A 356 4.03 -10.41 -13.16
N LYS A 357 3.55 -10.73 -11.96
CA LYS A 357 3.52 -9.82 -10.81
C LYS A 357 3.52 -10.64 -9.52
N ALA A 358 4.14 -10.11 -8.48
CA ALA A 358 3.90 -10.58 -7.12
C ALA A 358 4.01 -9.41 -6.16
N LYS A 359 3.27 -9.50 -5.05
CA LYS A 359 3.31 -8.52 -3.96
C LYS A 359 2.97 -9.18 -2.62
N LEU A 360 3.29 -8.47 -1.55
CA LEU A 360 2.89 -8.88 -0.21
C LEU A 360 1.36 -8.80 -0.10
N TYR A 361 0.76 -9.83 0.51
CA TYR A 361 -0.65 -9.76 0.89
C TYR A 361 -0.79 -8.80 2.06
N GLN A 362 -1.44 -7.67 1.82
CA GLN A 362 -1.71 -6.66 2.82
C GLN A 362 -3.19 -6.32 2.78
N GLN A 363 -3.89 -6.65 3.85
CA GLN A 363 -5.30 -6.31 3.97
C GLN A 363 -5.41 -4.94 4.63
N GLY A 364 -5.85 -3.97 3.82
CA GLY A 364 -5.98 -2.61 4.28
C GLY A 364 -4.66 -2.03 4.81
N GLN A 365 -4.72 -0.83 5.31
CA GLN A 365 -3.55 -0.14 5.88
C GLN A 365 -3.59 -0.15 7.42
N TYR A 366 -4.41 -1.02 7.97
CA TYR A 366 -4.95 -0.91 9.31
C TYR A 366 -4.14 -1.59 10.40
N THR A 367 -3.03 -2.22 10.07
CA THR A 367 -2.20 -2.86 11.09
C THR A 367 -1.72 -1.88 12.17
N ASN A 368 -1.73 -0.58 11.87
CA ASN A 368 -1.27 0.45 12.79
C ASN A 368 -2.21 1.67 12.90
N GLN A 369 -3.43 1.60 12.38
CA GLN A 369 -4.37 2.71 12.60
C GLN A 369 -4.90 2.68 14.03
N ILE A 370 -4.39 3.59 14.81
CA ILE A 370 -5.03 4.01 16.04
C ILE A 370 -6.12 5.00 15.65
N ASN A 371 -7.31 4.84 16.20
CA ASN A 371 -8.30 5.88 16.11
C ASN A 371 -7.71 7.15 16.75
N VAL A 372 -7.35 8.10 15.93
CA VAL A 372 -6.66 9.34 16.35
C VAL A 372 -7.46 10.10 17.42
N MET A 373 -8.79 9.92 17.44
CA MET A 373 -9.68 10.58 18.41
C MET A 373 -9.78 9.85 19.74
N THR A 374 -9.60 8.53 19.76
CA THR A 374 -9.79 7.71 20.99
C THR A 374 -8.51 7.05 21.47
N GLY A 375 -7.44 7.08 20.68
CA GLY A 375 -6.18 6.38 21.00
C GLY A 375 -6.29 4.84 21.02
N ASN A 376 -7.43 4.28 20.61
CA ASN A 376 -7.67 2.86 20.65
C ASN A 376 -7.28 2.17 19.32
N PRO A 377 -6.71 0.96 19.35
CA PRO A 377 -6.51 0.16 18.16
C PRO A 377 -7.86 -0.15 17.47
N PRO A 378 -7.87 -0.44 16.17
CA PRO A 378 -9.08 -0.83 15.47
C PRO A 378 -9.73 -2.02 16.17
N THR A 379 -11.05 -2.00 16.26
CA THR A 379 -11.83 -3.05 16.92
C THR A 379 -11.82 -4.38 16.17
N ILE A 380 -11.39 -4.38 14.91
CA ILE A 380 -11.32 -5.56 14.05
C ILE A 380 -9.85 -5.95 13.87
N ALA A 381 -9.51 -7.15 14.31
CA ALA A 381 -8.17 -7.68 14.08
C ALA A 381 -7.92 -7.90 12.58
N PRO A 382 -6.72 -7.59 12.07
CA PRO A 382 -6.38 -7.87 10.67
C PRO A 382 -6.45 -9.38 10.40
N ASN A 383 -6.68 -9.73 9.12
CA ASN A 383 -6.67 -11.12 8.68
C ASN A 383 -5.37 -11.82 9.08
N ALA A 384 -5.46 -13.12 9.42
CA ALA A 384 -4.30 -13.91 9.88
C ALA A 384 -3.16 -13.99 8.86
N TRP A 385 -3.45 -13.81 7.58
CA TRP A 385 -2.46 -13.80 6.49
C TRP A 385 -1.90 -12.41 6.17
N ASN A 386 -2.42 -11.37 6.80
CA ASN A 386 -1.92 -10.00 6.60
C ASN A 386 -0.42 -9.91 6.88
N ASN A 387 0.36 -9.42 5.91
CA ASN A 387 1.82 -9.37 5.92
C ASN A 387 2.52 -10.76 6.07
N LYS A 388 1.79 -11.85 5.91
CA LYS A 388 2.27 -13.24 6.09
C LYS A 388 1.96 -14.15 4.90
N ALA A 389 1.57 -13.58 3.77
CA ALA A 389 1.34 -14.29 2.53
C ALA A 389 1.78 -13.45 1.33
N LEU A 390 2.00 -14.09 0.20
CA LEU A 390 2.24 -13.42 -1.07
C LEU A 390 1.05 -13.62 -2.01
N ILE A 391 0.71 -12.57 -2.73
CA ILE A 391 -0.14 -12.65 -3.91
C ILE A 391 0.79 -12.81 -5.11
N ILE A 392 0.60 -13.88 -5.86
CA ILE A 392 1.43 -14.26 -7.02
C ILE A 392 0.52 -14.35 -8.23
N VAL A 393 0.81 -13.56 -9.25
CA VAL A 393 0.12 -13.58 -10.54
C VAL A 393 0.97 -14.37 -11.53
N THR A 394 0.39 -15.40 -12.13
CA THR A 394 1.01 -16.17 -13.20
C THR A 394 0.18 -16.13 -14.47
N GLN A 395 0.80 -16.36 -15.59
CA GLN A 395 0.17 -16.33 -16.90
C GLN A 395 0.77 -17.38 -17.80
N SER A 396 -0.08 -18.20 -18.43
CA SER A 396 0.35 -19.24 -19.39
C SER A 396 0.22 -18.77 -20.85
N ALA A 397 -0.68 -17.81 -21.11
CA ALA A 397 -0.89 -17.13 -22.38
C ALA A 397 -1.36 -15.70 -22.10
N GLU A 398 -1.43 -14.84 -23.12
CA GLU A 398 -1.71 -13.40 -22.95
C GLU A 398 -3.01 -13.12 -22.15
N PHE A 399 -4.04 -13.95 -22.37
CA PHE A 399 -5.33 -13.80 -21.69
C PHE A 399 -5.70 -15.04 -20.86
N ASN A 400 -4.72 -15.64 -20.22
CA ASN A 400 -4.92 -16.80 -19.35
C ASN A 400 -4.16 -16.59 -18.03
N GLY A 401 -4.71 -15.71 -17.20
CA GLY A 401 -4.17 -15.31 -15.91
C GLY A 401 -4.64 -16.20 -14.76
N LYS A 402 -3.78 -16.33 -13.76
CA LYS A 402 -4.04 -17.06 -12.52
C LYS A 402 -3.47 -16.25 -11.34
N VAL A 403 -4.19 -16.24 -10.22
CA VAL A 403 -3.76 -15.64 -8.96
C VAL A 403 -3.59 -16.74 -7.92
N SER A 404 -2.46 -16.75 -7.24
CA SER A 404 -2.20 -17.63 -6.10
C SER A 404 -1.91 -16.79 -4.87
N ILE A 405 -2.57 -17.07 -3.74
CA ILE A 405 -2.24 -16.50 -2.44
C ILE A 405 -1.54 -17.57 -1.65
N VAL A 406 -0.26 -17.36 -1.37
CA VAL A 406 0.62 -18.36 -0.77
C VAL A 406 1.09 -17.88 0.59
N PRO A 407 0.65 -18.51 1.70
CA PRO A 407 1.10 -18.11 3.04
C PRO A 407 2.56 -18.48 3.29
N MET A 408 3.19 -17.76 4.21
CA MET A 408 4.54 -18.06 4.69
C MET A 408 4.48 -19.16 5.76
N LYS A 409 5.44 -20.07 5.77
CA LYS A 409 5.57 -21.11 6.83
C LYS A 409 5.82 -20.51 8.20
N GLN A 410 6.65 -19.47 8.23
CA GLN A 410 6.88 -18.63 9.39
C GLN A 410 6.73 -17.18 8.95
N ALA A 411 6.02 -16.39 9.74
CA ALA A 411 5.83 -14.99 9.44
C ALA A 411 7.20 -14.31 9.22
N GLY A 412 7.39 -13.79 8.00
CA GLY A 412 8.58 -13.05 7.62
C GLY A 412 9.86 -13.83 7.39
N ALA A 413 9.87 -15.16 7.44
CA ALA A 413 11.07 -15.95 7.17
C ALA A 413 11.37 -16.15 5.67
N GLY A 414 10.54 -15.60 4.78
CA GLY A 414 10.71 -15.71 3.34
C GLY A 414 10.29 -17.05 2.74
N THR A 415 10.08 -18.09 3.54
CA THR A 415 9.74 -19.44 3.10
C THR A 415 8.22 -19.58 2.91
N LEU A 416 7.78 -20.04 1.74
CA LEU A 416 6.37 -20.18 1.38
C LEU A 416 5.82 -21.58 1.66
N ASP A 417 4.57 -21.67 2.10
CA ASP A 417 3.82 -22.91 2.29
C ASP A 417 2.88 -23.14 1.10
N ILE A 418 3.43 -23.68 0.03
CA ILE A 418 2.71 -23.92 -1.22
C ILE A 418 1.55 -24.88 -1.04
N SER A 419 1.63 -25.80 -0.04
CA SER A 419 0.55 -26.76 0.21
C SER A 419 -0.76 -26.12 0.71
N LYS A 420 -0.68 -24.88 1.19
CA LYS A 420 -1.83 -24.09 1.67
C LYS A 420 -2.23 -22.96 0.72
N ALA A 421 -1.68 -22.94 -0.49
CA ALA A 421 -2.00 -21.91 -1.46
C ALA A 421 -3.48 -21.92 -1.83
N LEU A 422 -4.10 -20.75 -1.88
CA LEU A 422 -5.36 -20.54 -2.56
C LEU A 422 -5.06 -20.18 -4.01
N ILE A 423 -5.70 -20.86 -4.94
CA ILE A 423 -5.43 -20.69 -6.38
C ILE A 423 -6.75 -20.38 -7.09
N TYR A 424 -6.72 -19.30 -7.85
CA TYR A 424 -7.84 -18.82 -8.65
C TYR A 424 -7.40 -18.65 -10.10
N ASP A 425 -8.16 -19.17 -11.03
CA ASP A 425 -7.90 -19.13 -12.47
C ASP A 425 -9.09 -18.58 -13.27
N GLY A 426 -9.00 -18.62 -14.59
CA GLY A 426 -10.04 -18.14 -15.48
C GLY A 426 -10.11 -16.61 -15.57
N PHE A 427 -8.98 -15.93 -15.41
CA PHE A 427 -8.83 -14.49 -15.66
C PHE A 427 -8.25 -14.27 -17.05
N GLY A 428 -8.55 -13.10 -17.61
CA GLY A 428 -7.83 -12.58 -18.75
C GLY A 428 -6.38 -12.21 -18.42
N LYS A 429 -5.87 -11.15 -19.01
CA LYS A 429 -4.59 -10.55 -18.64
C LYS A 429 -4.77 -9.80 -17.32
N ILE A 430 -4.20 -10.31 -16.24
CA ILE A 430 -4.28 -9.65 -14.94
C ILE A 430 -3.39 -8.41 -14.94
N LEU A 431 -3.98 -7.27 -14.65
CA LEU A 431 -3.34 -5.95 -14.66
C LEU A 431 -2.85 -5.56 -13.27
N ASP A 432 -3.72 -5.72 -12.26
CA ASP A 432 -3.37 -5.52 -10.86
C ASP A 432 -4.28 -6.30 -9.92
N VAL A 433 -3.83 -6.43 -8.69
CA VAL A 433 -4.54 -7.11 -7.60
C VAL A 433 -4.40 -6.28 -6.33
N THR A 434 -5.48 -6.11 -5.59
CA THR A 434 -5.46 -5.48 -4.27
C THR A 434 -6.41 -6.19 -3.32
N THR A 435 -6.24 -5.96 -2.04
CA THR A 435 -7.21 -6.41 -1.03
C THR A 435 -8.14 -5.26 -0.69
N THR A 436 -9.39 -5.57 -0.43
CA THR A 436 -10.38 -4.63 0.08
C THR A 436 -10.81 -5.04 1.48
N GLY A 437 -11.31 -4.10 2.26
CA GLY A 437 -11.81 -4.36 3.61
C GLY A 437 -10.83 -4.04 4.74
N TYR A 438 -11.40 -4.12 5.95
CA TYR A 438 -10.71 -3.81 7.21
C TYR A 438 -9.83 -4.97 7.69
#